data_79ead9bedd45301e88093ce478acd029
#
_entry.id   79ead9bedd45301e88093ce478acd029
#
_cell.length_a   1.000
_cell.length_b   1.000
_cell.length_c   1.000
_cell.angle_alpha   90.00
_cell.angle_beta   90.00
_cell.angle_gamma   90.00
#
_symmetry.space_group_name_H-M   'P 1'
#
loop_
_entity.id
_entity.type
_entity.pdbx_description
1 polymer ?
#
loop_
_entity_poly.entity_id
_entity_poly.type
_entity_poly.pdbx_seq_one_letter_code
_entity_poly.pdbx_strand_id
1 'polypeptide(L)'
;MNISDNYMPVILDTILADTIVGCDLYIQNFVNGEIRYILYCNGTNTIRSEKIEELQKHKIEMLFIHKEDQNKYLKYVESSLKNIIRDNRINIIEKAQVVYQVAKNIMLDVFSDPRSGIHVYRAKNLVEATIDMIITNKNASLAIINILSFDYYTYSHSVNVAILGLLFSKYLGIKFEELNVLGTGLLFHDIGKTQIESEIINKKEKLNEKEFTRIKMHVELGANILTKVRDIGDVSLFPVRQHHEKCNGKGYPNRLQGDDIHKFGKIASIIDVYDALTTRRSYADAKKPFSALNIMKNEMEGSFDDELFTKFILFLGQRSEK
;
A
#
# COMPACT_ATOMS: atom_id res chain seq x y z
N MET A 1 -20.93 9.10 24.10
CA MET A 1 -19.74 8.53 23.43
C MET A 1 -19.22 7.43 24.32
N ASN A 2 -19.20 6.19 23.85
CA ASN A 2 -18.61 5.10 24.63
C ASN A 2 -17.10 5.34 24.76
N ILE A 3 -16.55 5.20 25.97
CA ILE A 3 -15.10 5.36 26.23
C ILE A 3 -14.27 4.44 25.33
N SER A 4 -14.82 3.29 24.94
CA SER A 4 -14.21 2.34 24.00
C SER A 4 -13.96 2.92 22.59
N ASP A 5 -14.70 3.95 22.17
CA ASP A 5 -14.57 4.52 20.82
C ASP A 5 -13.33 5.42 20.64
N ASN A 6 -12.67 5.81 21.74
CA ASN A 6 -11.51 6.70 21.72
C ASN A 6 -10.17 5.97 21.66
N TYR A 7 -10.17 4.65 21.85
CA TYR A 7 -8.96 3.83 21.85
C TYR A 7 -8.89 2.94 20.62
N MET A 8 -7.67 2.61 20.22
CA MET A 8 -7.40 1.64 19.16
C MET A 8 -6.34 0.62 19.62
N PRO A 9 -6.48 -0.66 19.22
CA PRO A 9 -5.50 -1.68 19.54
C PRO A 9 -4.22 -1.51 18.73
N VAL A 10 -3.10 -1.84 19.37
CA VAL A 10 -1.77 -1.94 18.75
C VAL A 10 -1.15 -3.27 19.18
N ILE A 11 -0.45 -3.91 18.27
CA ILE A 11 0.16 -5.24 18.49
C ILE A 11 1.35 -5.08 19.43
N LEU A 12 1.38 -5.82 20.54
CA LEU A 12 2.46 -5.74 21.54
C LEU A 12 3.84 -5.98 20.91
N ASP A 13 3.96 -6.98 20.04
CA ASP A 13 5.24 -7.36 19.44
C ASP A 13 5.81 -6.32 18.46
N THR A 14 5.01 -5.29 18.08
CA THR A 14 5.52 -4.14 17.32
C THR A 14 6.21 -3.10 18.19
N ILE A 15 6.11 -3.25 19.50
CA ILE A 15 6.72 -2.35 20.48
C ILE A 15 8.06 -2.95 20.90
N LEU A 16 9.13 -2.29 20.48
CA LEU A 16 10.49 -2.76 20.77
C LEU A 16 10.89 -2.41 22.21
N ALA A 17 11.54 -3.36 22.87
CA ALA A 17 12.10 -3.14 24.20
C ALA A 17 13.10 -1.98 24.19
N ASP A 18 13.18 -1.29 25.31
CA ASP A 18 14.11 -0.19 25.58
C ASP A 18 13.98 1.01 24.61
N THR A 19 12.75 1.21 24.09
CA THR A 19 12.40 2.34 23.20
C THR A 19 11.35 3.24 23.81
N ILE A 20 11.23 4.47 23.27
CA ILE A 20 10.18 5.43 23.56
C ILE A 20 9.19 5.42 22.41
N VAL A 21 7.92 5.08 22.68
CA VAL A 21 6.88 4.97 21.65
C VAL A 21 6.35 6.34 21.21
N GLY A 22 6.39 7.34 22.08
CA GLY A 22 5.93 8.70 21.80
C GLY A 22 4.43 8.91 21.99
N CYS A 23 3.69 7.89 22.44
CA CYS A 23 2.29 7.95 22.85
C CYS A 23 2.04 7.04 24.05
N ASP A 24 1.04 7.37 24.83
CA ASP A 24 0.65 6.61 26.01
C ASP A 24 0.10 5.23 25.61
N LEU A 25 0.55 4.20 26.35
CA LEU A 25 0.13 2.82 26.16
C LEU A 25 -0.80 2.39 27.28
N TYR A 26 -1.92 1.78 26.94
CA TYR A 26 -2.94 1.36 27.88
C TYR A 26 -3.19 -0.16 27.78
N ILE A 27 -3.56 -0.76 28.92
CA ILE A 27 -4.09 -2.12 28.99
C ILE A 27 -5.60 -2.03 29.12
N GLN A 28 -6.30 -2.83 28.33
CA GLN A 28 -7.73 -3.02 28.47
C GLN A 28 -8.02 -3.98 29.63
N ASN A 29 -8.88 -3.57 30.54
CA ASN A 29 -9.34 -4.40 31.65
C ASN A 29 -10.86 -4.38 31.73
N PHE A 30 -11.43 -5.46 32.24
CA PHE A 30 -12.87 -5.61 32.41
C PHE A 30 -13.19 -5.56 33.90
N VAL A 31 -13.79 -4.44 34.34
CA VAL A 31 -14.10 -4.17 35.76
C VAL A 31 -15.60 -3.90 35.92
N ASN A 32 -16.28 -4.68 36.74
CA ASN A 32 -17.72 -4.52 37.01
C ASN A 32 -18.62 -4.47 35.78
N GLY A 33 -18.32 -5.24 34.75
CA GLY A 33 -19.10 -5.29 33.51
C GLY A 33 -18.75 -4.19 32.50
N GLU A 34 -17.78 -3.31 32.79
CA GLU A 34 -17.35 -2.24 31.92
C GLU A 34 -15.91 -2.41 31.47
N ILE A 35 -15.65 -2.02 30.22
CA ILE A 35 -14.30 -1.94 29.67
C ILE A 35 -13.62 -0.67 30.17
N ARG A 36 -12.44 -0.83 30.79
CA ARG A 36 -11.58 0.28 31.22
C ARG A 36 -10.20 0.17 30.61
N TYR A 37 -9.63 1.32 30.24
CA TYR A 37 -8.27 1.44 29.74
C TYR A 37 -7.40 2.03 30.84
N ILE A 38 -6.41 1.26 31.28
CA ILE A 38 -5.50 1.63 32.37
C ILE A 38 -4.17 1.99 31.77
N LEU A 39 -3.65 3.17 32.09
CA LEU A 39 -2.32 3.60 31.62
C LEU A 39 -1.26 2.62 32.11
N TYR A 40 -0.54 2.02 31.17
CA TYR A 40 0.53 1.07 31.42
C TYR A 40 1.91 1.70 31.30
N CYS A 41 2.13 2.51 30.25
CA CYS A 41 3.37 3.23 30.03
C CYS A 41 3.08 4.61 29.45
N ASN A 42 3.66 5.64 30.04
CA ASN A 42 3.59 6.99 29.49
C ASN A 42 4.45 7.11 28.25
N GLY A 43 3.98 7.80 27.23
CA GLY A 43 4.61 7.91 25.92
C GLY A 43 6.00 8.56 25.90
N THR A 44 6.38 9.26 26.97
CA THR A 44 7.72 9.83 27.11
C THR A 44 8.71 8.91 27.81
N ASN A 45 8.24 7.81 28.37
CA ASN A 45 9.05 6.85 29.09
C ASN A 45 9.51 5.70 28.18
N THR A 46 10.72 5.22 28.46
CA THR A 46 11.23 4.00 27.83
C THR A 46 10.45 2.78 28.35
N ILE A 47 9.91 1.97 27.46
CA ILE A 47 9.29 0.69 27.82
C ILE A 47 10.39 -0.37 27.94
N ARG A 48 10.67 -0.80 29.17
CA ARG A 48 11.76 -1.74 29.45
C ARG A 48 11.38 -3.18 29.01
N SER A 49 12.42 -3.97 28.72
CA SER A 49 12.28 -5.39 28.34
C SER A 49 11.47 -6.21 29.35
N GLU A 50 11.71 -5.98 30.67
CA GLU A 50 11.01 -6.72 31.71
C GLU A 50 9.49 -6.49 31.67
N LYS A 51 9.04 -5.27 31.33
CA LYS A 51 7.62 -4.93 31.18
C LYS A 51 6.97 -5.64 29.99
N ILE A 52 7.68 -5.74 28.87
CA ILE A 52 7.18 -6.46 27.68
C ILE A 52 7.10 -7.97 27.99
N GLU A 53 8.13 -8.54 28.63
CA GLU A 53 8.12 -9.95 29.03
C GLU A 53 6.99 -10.26 30.02
N GLU A 54 6.69 -9.35 30.95
CA GLU A 54 5.56 -9.48 31.87
C GLU A 54 4.23 -9.56 31.13
N LEU A 55 4.00 -8.68 30.15
CA LEU A 55 2.81 -8.70 29.32
C LEU A 55 2.67 -10.01 28.53
N GLN A 56 3.78 -10.47 27.94
CA GLN A 56 3.81 -11.73 27.18
C GLN A 56 3.54 -12.94 28.09
N LYS A 57 4.06 -12.98 29.32
CA LYS A 57 3.76 -14.03 30.32
C LYS A 57 2.27 -14.08 30.67
N HIS A 58 1.61 -12.91 30.69
CA HIS A 58 0.16 -12.80 30.92
C HIS A 58 -0.67 -12.99 29.66
N LYS A 59 -0.04 -13.38 28.52
CA LYS A 59 -0.68 -13.59 27.20
C LYS A 59 -1.43 -12.35 26.69
N ILE A 60 -0.93 -11.17 27.02
CA ILE A 60 -1.43 -9.91 26.46
C ILE A 60 -0.77 -9.73 25.09
N GLU A 61 -1.56 -9.78 24.03
CA GLU A 61 -1.10 -9.63 22.65
C GLU A 61 -1.30 -8.20 22.13
N MET A 62 -2.20 -7.44 22.78
CA MET A 62 -2.57 -6.10 22.36
C MET A 62 -2.42 -5.11 23.50
N LEU A 63 -1.86 -3.96 23.20
CA LEU A 63 -1.98 -2.72 23.96
C LEU A 63 -2.94 -1.77 23.24
N PHE A 64 -3.25 -0.65 23.87
CA PHE A 64 -4.16 0.34 23.31
C PHE A 64 -3.52 1.73 23.38
N ILE A 65 -3.84 2.55 22.38
CA ILE A 65 -3.46 3.97 22.33
C ILE A 65 -4.70 4.81 22.08
N HIS A 66 -4.67 6.10 22.39
CA HIS A 66 -5.69 7.03 21.93
C HIS A 66 -5.67 7.13 20.40
N LYS A 67 -6.85 7.19 19.76
CA LYS A 67 -6.97 7.33 18.30
C LYS A 67 -6.24 8.57 17.75
N GLU A 68 -6.24 9.65 18.49
CA GLU A 68 -5.51 10.89 18.15
C GLU A 68 -3.99 10.72 18.12
N ASP A 69 -3.46 9.71 18.81
CA ASP A 69 -2.03 9.38 18.80
C ASP A 69 -1.63 8.39 17.70
N GLN A 70 -2.58 7.96 16.85
CA GLN A 70 -2.31 7.00 15.77
C GLN A 70 -1.10 7.40 14.91
N ASN A 71 -1.00 8.68 14.54
CA ASN A 71 0.10 9.17 13.72
C ASN A 71 1.46 9.10 14.45
N LYS A 72 1.50 9.32 15.78
CA LYS A 72 2.73 9.18 16.57
C LYS A 72 3.18 7.73 16.60
N TYR A 73 2.24 6.83 16.88
CA TYR A 73 2.52 5.39 16.86
C TYR A 73 3.00 4.91 15.49
N LEU A 74 2.34 5.31 14.39
CA LEU A 74 2.74 4.92 13.03
C LEU A 74 4.13 5.44 12.66
N LYS A 75 4.53 6.65 13.11
CA LYS A 75 5.90 7.16 12.92
C LYS A 75 6.92 6.35 13.71
N TYR A 76 6.60 5.96 14.94
CA TYR A 76 7.43 5.07 15.74
C TYR A 76 7.64 3.72 15.04
N VAL A 77 6.55 3.08 14.60
CA VAL A 77 6.60 1.80 13.90
C VAL A 77 7.35 1.92 12.56
N GLU A 78 7.17 3.01 11.82
CA GLU A 78 7.91 3.30 10.59
C GLU A 78 9.42 3.32 10.84
N SER A 79 9.87 4.01 11.90
CA SER A 79 11.29 4.06 12.26
C SER A 79 11.87 2.71 12.62
N SER A 80 11.05 1.78 13.08
CA SER A 80 11.41 0.44 13.53
C SER A 80 11.05 -0.67 12.51
N LEU A 81 10.52 -0.30 11.34
CA LEU A 81 9.89 -1.23 10.41
C LEU A 81 10.81 -2.39 9.96
N LYS A 82 12.08 -2.10 9.66
CA LYS A 82 13.04 -3.15 9.28
C LYS A 82 13.29 -4.16 10.42
N ASN A 83 13.31 -3.71 11.66
CA ASN A 83 13.45 -4.59 12.83
C ASN A 83 12.22 -5.47 13.02
N ILE A 84 11.01 -4.87 12.92
CA ILE A 84 9.72 -5.58 13.00
C ILE A 84 9.63 -6.67 11.93
N ILE A 85 9.98 -6.35 10.69
CA ILE A 85 9.94 -7.32 9.58
C ILE A 85 10.87 -8.51 9.82
N ARG A 86 12.05 -8.28 10.41
CA ARG A 86 13.07 -9.31 10.67
C ARG A 86 12.86 -10.08 11.97
N ASP A 87 11.99 -9.62 12.85
CA ASP A 87 11.72 -10.30 14.11
C ASP A 87 10.88 -11.57 13.87
N ASN A 88 11.47 -12.75 14.12
CA ASN A 88 10.82 -14.03 13.91
C ASN A 88 9.69 -14.34 14.92
N ARG A 89 9.56 -13.56 15.99
CA ARG A 89 8.47 -13.69 16.98
C ARG A 89 7.15 -13.16 16.42
N ILE A 90 7.21 -12.12 15.58
CA ILE A 90 6.05 -11.50 14.97
C ILE A 90 5.58 -12.37 13.80
N ASN A 91 4.30 -12.74 13.81
CA ASN A 91 3.74 -13.55 12.73
C ASN A 91 3.61 -12.73 11.42
N ILE A 92 3.55 -13.42 10.29
CA ILE A 92 3.57 -12.77 8.97
C ILE A 92 2.32 -11.92 8.70
N ILE A 93 1.18 -12.25 9.29
CA ILE A 93 -0.08 -11.50 9.12
C ILE A 93 0.06 -10.14 9.83
N GLU A 94 0.58 -10.14 11.05
CA GLU A 94 0.83 -8.90 11.81
C GLU A 94 1.86 -8.02 11.12
N LYS A 95 2.98 -8.58 10.63
CA LYS A 95 3.95 -7.84 9.83
C LYS A 95 3.31 -7.18 8.61
N ALA A 96 2.48 -7.93 7.90
CA ALA A 96 1.78 -7.42 6.72
C ALA A 96 0.80 -6.28 7.08
N GLN A 97 0.06 -6.40 8.19
CA GLN A 97 -0.84 -5.35 8.70
C GLN A 97 -0.07 -4.07 9.02
N VAL A 98 1.06 -4.21 9.72
CA VAL A 98 1.93 -3.08 10.07
C VAL A 98 2.47 -2.39 8.83
N VAL A 99 3.06 -3.15 7.89
CA VAL A 99 3.57 -2.60 6.62
C VAL A 99 2.48 -1.85 5.88
N TYR A 100 1.27 -2.42 5.80
CA TYR A 100 0.14 -1.80 5.11
C TYR A 100 -0.32 -0.49 5.77
N GLN A 101 -0.41 -0.45 7.10
CA GLN A 101 -0.80 0.78 7.81
C GLN A 101 0.26 1.88 7.70
N VAL A 102 1.54 1.52 7.83
CA VAL A 102 2.65 2.45 7.61
C VAL A 102 2.64 2.98 6.17
N ALA A 103 2.40 2.10 5.18
CA ALA A 103 2.31 2.49 3.79
C ALA A 103 1.20 3.52 3.53
N LYS A 104 0.02 3.28 4.08
CA LYS A 104 -1.10 4.23 3.97
C LYS A 104 -0.76 5.59 4.58
N ASN A 105 -0.13 5.59 5.75
CA ASN A 105 0.26 6.83 6.43
C ASN A 105 1.31 7.62 5.63
N ILE A 106 2.35 6.94 5.12
CA ILE A 106 3.37 7.58 4.27
C ILE A 106 2.73 8.15 3.00
N MET A 107 1.83 7.41 2.35
CA MET A 107 1.18 7.87 1.13
C MET A 107 0.21 9.04 1.38
N LEU A 108 -0.43 9.12 2.53
CA LEU A 108 -1.19 10.32 2.94
C LEU A 108 -0.27 11.55 2.98
N ASP A 109 0.91 11.43 3.61
CA ASP A 109 1.89 12.53 3.66
C ASP A 109 2.40 12.89 2.24
N VAL A 110 2.70 11.88 1.40
CA VAL A 110 3.10 12.08 0.00
C VAL A 110 2.04 12.82 -0.81
N PHE A 111 0.77 12.43 -0.69
CA PHE A 111 -0.32 13.09 -1.43
C PHE A 111 -0.62 14.49 -0.90
N SER A 112 -0.33 14.78 0.37
CA SER A 112 -0.48 16.12 0.95
C SER A 112 0.64 17.08 0.48
N ASP A 113 1.87 16.58 0.37
CA ASP A 113 3.02 17.32 -0.16
C ASP A 113 3.89 16.45 -1.09
N PRO A 114 3.47 16.31 -2.36
CA PRO A 114 4.11 15.40 -3.32
C PRO A 114 5.52 15.83 -3.77
N ARG A 115 5.95 17.06 -3.41
CA ARG A 115 7.29 17.59 -3.72
C ARG A 115 8.28 17.44 -2.58
N SER A 116 7.82 16.97 -1.43
CA SER A 116 8.66 16.73 -0.27
C SER A 116 9.64 15.58 -0.51
N GLY A 117 10.92 15.89 -0.62
CA GLY A 117 11.96 14.86 -0.75
C GLY A 117 11.99 13.88 0.43
N ILE A 118 11.59 14.35 1.64
CA ILE A 118 11.50 13.51 2.84
C ILE A 118 10.38 12.47 2.67
N HIS A 119 9.20 12.85 2.20
CA HIS A 119 8.09 11.93 1.99
C HIS A 119 8.42 10.87 0.94
N VAL A 120 9.06 11.30 -0.16
CA VAL A 120 9.51 10.36 -1.20
C VAL A 120 10.58 9.41 -0.68
N TYR A 121 11.53 9.89 0.11
CA TYR A 121 12.56 9.04 0.73
C TYR A 121 11.93 7.98 1.67
N ARG A 122 10.97 8.37 2.51
CA ARG A 122 10.21 7.44 3.37
C ARG A 122 9.48 6.38 2.54
N ALA A 123 8.85 6.77 1.44
CA ALA A 123 8.15 5.86 0.54
C ALA A 123 9.11 4.85 -0.13
N LYS A 124 10.32 5.27 -0.53
CA LYS A 124 11.36 4.36 -1.04
C LYS A 124 11.81 3.34 0.02
N ASN A 125 12.07 3.79 1.25
CA ASN A 125 12.42 2.88 2.36
C ASN A 125 11.32 1.87 2.66
N LEU A 126 10.05 2.27 2.54
CA LEU A 126 8.91 1.38 2.65
C LEU A 126 8.91 0.30 1.56
N VAL A 127 9.19 0.68 0.30
CA VAL A 127 9.30 -0.27 -0.81
C VAL A 127 10.39 -1.31 -0.52
N GLU A 128 11.58 -0.89 -0.09
CA GLU A 128 12.65 -1.82 0.32
C GLU A 128 12.22 -2.78 1.43
N ALA A 129 11.59 -2.23 2.49
CA ALA A 129 11.12 -3.04 3.61
C ALA A 129 10.05 -4.05 3.17
N THR A 130 9.15 -3.65 2.27
CA THR A 130 8.13 -4.54 1.70
C THR A 130 8.76 -5.66 0.88
N ILE A 131 9.78 -5.36 0.08
CA ILE A 131 10.51 -6.35 -0.72
C ILE A 131 11.25 -7.33 0.21
N ASP A 132 11.95 -6.82 1.25
CA ASP A 132 12.61 -7.66 2.26
C ASP A 132 11.62 -8.67 2.86
N MET A 133 10.43 -8.20 3.27
CA MET A 133 9.39 -9.05 3.83
C MET A 133 8.90 -10.11 2.83
N ILE A 134 8.67 -9.72 1.58
CA ILE A 134 8.19 -10.61 0.51
C ILE A 134 9.24 -11.68 0.19
N ILE A 135 10.53 -11.35 0.18
CA ILE A 135 11.60 -12.28 -0.17
C ILE A 135 11.91 -13.24 0.97
N THR A 136 11.97 -12.74 2.20
CA THR A 136 12.36 -13.53 3.38
C THR A 136 11.28 -14.49 3.86
N ASN A 137 10.01 -14.24 3.53
CA ASN A 137 8.89 -15.04 4.03
C ASN A 137 8.09 -15.67 2.89
N LYS A 138 8.09 -17.01 2.82
CA LYS A 138 7.36 -17.76 1.78
C LYS A 138 5.85 -17.46 1.76
N ASN A 139 5.25 -17.23 2.94
CA ASN A 139 3.81 -17.00 3.11
C ASN A 139 3.44 -15.51 3.07
N ALA A 140 4.40 -14.60 2.90
CA ALA A 140 4.13 -13.16 2.88
C ALA A 140 3.11 -12.77 1.81
N SER A 141 3.17 -13.39 0.65
CA SER A 141 2.28 -13.10 -0.47
C SER A 141 0.81 -13.29 -0.09
N LEU A 142 0.46 -14.43 0.53
CA LEU A 142 -0.92 -14.72 0.95
C LEU A 142 -1.38 -13.77 2.07
N ALA A 143 -0.52 -13.55 3.07
CA ALA A 143 -0.83 -12.66 4.19
C ALA A 143 -1.12 -11.23 3.72
N ILE A 144 -0.25 -10.69 2.86
CA ILE A 144 -0.36 -9.32 2.36
C ILE A 144 -1.63 -9.14 1.52
N ILE A 145 -1.90 -10.09 0.62
CA ILE A 145 -3.04 -9.97 -0.28
C ILE A 145 -4.39 -10.02 0.47
N ASN A 146 -4.46 -10.77 1.59
CA ASN A 146 -5.66 -10.80 2.41
C ASN A 146 -5.92 -9.51 3.21
N ILE A 147 -4.92 -8.63 3.30
CA ILE A 147 -4.98 -7.37 4.04
C ILE A 147 -5.29 -6.19 3.11
N LEU A 148 -5.10 -6.33 1.78
CA LEU A 148 -5.37 -5.25 0.83
C LEU A 148 -6.78 -4.70 1.06
N SER A 149 -6.87 -3.38 1.21
CA SER A 149 -8.13 -2.70 1.53
C SER A 149 -9.11 -2.77 0.37
N PHE A 150 -10.37 -3.02 0.70
CA PHE A 150 -11.47 -2.93 -0.26
C PHE A 150 -12.05 -1.51 -0.36
N ASP A 151 -11.60 -0.57 0.48
CA ASP A 151 -12.04 0.82 0.43
C ASP A 151 -11.07 1.65 -0.41
N TYR A 152 -11.62 2.28 -1.46
CA TYR A 152 -10.85 3.08 -2.39
C TYR A 152 -10.65 4.51 -1.90
N TYR A 153 -9.42 4.82 -1.59
CA TYR A 153 -8.87 6.18 -1.61
C TYR A 153 -7.65 6.16 -2.53
N THR A 154 -7.31 7.25 -3.19
CA THR A 154 -6.18 7.29 -4.14
C THR A 154 -4.89 6.78 -3.49
N TYR A 155 -4.63 7.12 -2.22
CA TYR A 155 -3.46 6.65 -1.50
C TYR A 155 -3.50 5.13 -1.18
N SER A 156 -4.66 4.56 -0.81
CA SER A 156 -4.79 3.12 -0.57
C SER A 156 -4.69 2.31 -1.86
N HIS A 157 -5.23 2.82 -2.96
CA HIS A 157 -5.06 2.26 -4.30
C HIS A 157 -3.57 2.19 -4.69
N SER A 158 -2.83 3.29 -4.53
CA SER A 158 -1.39 3.31 -4.83
C SER A 158 -0.61 2.27 -4.01
N VAL A 159 -0.97 2.08 -2.73
CA VAL A 159 -0.38 1.04 -1.88
C VAL A 159 -0.73 -0.36 -2.40
N ASN A 160 -1.99 -0.61 -2.72
CA ASN A 160 -2.46 -1.90 -3.25
C ASN A 160 -1.73 -2.25 -4.55
N VAL A 161 -1.67 -1.30 -5.49
CA VAL A 161 -0.99 -1.47 -6.79
C VAL A 161 0.49 -1.77 -6.59
N ALA A 162 1.18 -1.05 -5.70
CA ALA A 162 2.59 -1.30 -5.42
C ALA A 162 2.81 -2.69 -4.82
N ILE A 163 2.05 -3.08 -3.82
CA ILE A 163 2.19 -4.37 -3.14
C ILE A 163 1.87 -5.53 -4.09
N LEU A 164 0.72 -5.47 -4.77
CA LEU A 164 0.30 -6.53 -5.70
C LEU A 164 1.26 -6.65 -6.88
N GLY A 165 1.74 -5.50 -7.38
CA GLY A 165 2.73 -5.45 -8.46
C GLY A 165 4.08 -6.03 -8.05
N LEU A 166 4.56 -5.77 -6.83
CA LEU A 166 5.78 -6.39 -6.29
C LEU A 166 5.65 -7.90 -6.16
N LEU A 167 4.51 -8.38 -5.66
CA LEU A 167 4.25 -9.82 -5.52
C LEU A 167 4.20 -10.52 -6.87
N PHE A 168 3.50 -9.93 -7.84
CA PHE A 168 3.44 -10.45 -9.20
C PHE A 168 4.82 -10.42 -9.87
N SER A 169 5.58 -9.34 -9.68
CA SER A 169 6.91 -9.21 -10.26
C SER A 169 7.92 -10.19 -9.67
N LYS A 170 7.83 -10.49 -8.37
CA LYS A 170 8.56 -11.61 -7.75
C LYS A 170 8.19 -12.94 -8.40
N TYR A 171 6.89 -13.20 -8.63
CA TYR A 171 6.42 -14.40 -9.32
C TYR A 171 6.99 -14.50 -10.74
N LEU A 172 7.16 -13.37 -11.44
CA LEU A 172 7.81 -13.30 -12.74
C LEU A 172 9.34 -13.49 -12.71
N GLY A 173 9.94 -13.61 -11.52
CA GLY A 173 11.39 -13.76 -11.36
C GLY A 173 12.19 -12.46 -11.55
N ILE A 174 11.55 -11.29 -11.40
CA ILE A 174 12.23 -9.99 -11.46
C ILE A 174 13.21 -9.86 -10.28
N LYS A 175 14.42 -9.39 -10.55
CA LYS A 175 15.50 -9.28 -9.56
C LYS A 175 15.24 -8.17 -8.54
N PHE A 176 15.89 -8.28 -7.38
CA PHE A 176 15.71 -7.35 -6.25
C PHE A 176 15.90 -5.89 -6.62
N GLU A 177 16.95 -5.57 -7.38
CA GLU A 177 17.29 -4.20 -7.77
C GLU A 177 16.18 -3.61 -8.67
N GLU A 178 15.66 -4.42 -9.58
CA GLU A 178 14.55 -4.03 -10.48
C GLU A 178 13.22 -3.93 -9.72
N LEU A 179 12.99 -4.77 -8.68
CA LEU A 179 11.80 -4.68 -7.82
C LEU A 179 11.73 -3.35 -7.09
N ASN A 180 12.87 -2.81 -6.60
CA ASN A 180 12.91 -1.50 -5.96
C ASN A 180 12.51 -0.38 -6.91
N VAL A 181 13.06 -0.41 -8.12
CA VAL A 181 12.76 0.57 -9.16
C VAL A 181 11.29 0.52 -9.56
N LEU A 182 10.78 -0.70 -9.82
CA LEU A 182 9.39 -0.94 -10.19
C LEU A 182 8.44 -0.56 -9.06
N GLY A 183 8.69 -1.02 -7.83
CA GLY A 183 7.84 -0.77 -6.67
C GLY A 183 7.71 0.72 -6.37
N THR A 184 8.81 1.48 -6.52
CA THR A 184 8.77 2.94 -6.42
C THR A 184 7.85 3.54 -7.48
N GLY A 185 7.98 3.13 -8.74
CA GLY A 185 7.13 3.62 -9.82
C GLY A 185 5.66 3.26 -9.64
N LEU A 186 5.36 2.03 -9.20
CA LEU A 186 3.99 1.59 -8.90
C LEU A 186 3.37 2.37 -7.75
N LEU A 187 4.14 2.64 -6.69
CA LEU A 187 3.65 3.40 -5.54
C LEU A 187 3.27 4.84 -5.90
N PHE A 188 3.99 5.42 -6.87
CA PHE A 188 3.79 6.80 -7.30
C PHE A 188 3.04 6.95 -8.63
N HIS A 189 2.51 5.87 -9.24
CA HIS A 189 1.93 5.93 -10.58
C HIS A 189 0.85 7.01 -10.72
N ASP A 190 0.10 7.24 -9.68
CA ASP A 190 -1.05 8.15 -9.60
C ASP A 190 -0.74 9.50 -8.89
N ILE A 191 0.51 9.78 -8.53
CA ILE A 191 0.87 10.98 -7.76
C ILE A 191 0.44 12.29 -8.43
N GLY A 192 0.34 12.31 -9.75
CA GLY A 192 -0.12 13.46 -10.51
C GLY A 192 -1.58 13.84 -10.27
N LYS A 193 -2.40 12.94 -9.71
CA LYS A 193 -3.77 13.25 -9.29
C LYS A 193 -3.83 14.34 -8.22
N THR A 194 -2.75 14.55 -7.47
CA THR A 194 -2.62 15.66 -6.50
C THR A 194 -2.66 17.05 -7.15
N GLN A 195 -2.50 17.12 -8.48
CA GLN A 195 -2.55 18.36 -9.26
C GLN A 195 -3.86 18.50 -10.08
N ILE A 196 -4.82 17.61 -9.84
CA ILE A 196 -6.15 17.63 -10.46
C ILE A 196 -7.16 18.12 -9.42
N GLU A 197 -8.14 18.85 -9.84
CA GLU A 197 -9.21 19.39 -9.00
C GLU A 197 -9.97 18.26 -8.28
N SER A 198 -10.13 18.40 -6.96
CA SER A 198 -10.75 17.38 -6.12
C SER A 198 -12.20 17.06 -6.53
N GLU A 199 -12.91 18.07 -7.04
CA GLU A 199 -14.27 17.96 -7.54
C GLU A 199 -14.37 17.00 -8.74
N ILE A 200 -13.33 17.00 -9.59
CA ILE A 200 -13.27 16.09 -10.76
C ILE A 200 -12.92 14.67 -10.32
N ILE A 201 -11.91 14.55 -9.44
CA ILE A 201 -11.44 13.22 -8.95
C ILE A 201 -12.54 12.49 -8.16
N ASN A 202 -13.28 13.23 -7.30
CA ASN A 202 -14.28 12.66 -6.41
C ASN A 202 -15.70 12.68 -7.00
N LYS A 203 -15.85 13.05 -8.26
CA LYS A 203 -17.16 13.11 -8.94
C LYS A 203 -17.80 11.73 -8.98
N LYS A 204 -19.05 11.65 -8.53
CA LYS A 204 -19.84 10.39 -8.53
C LYS A 204 -20.48 10.10 -9.88
N GLU A 205 -20.80 11.16 -10.62
CA GLU A 205 -21.42 11.08 -11.94
C GLU A 205 -20.36 10.77 -13.00
N LYS A 206 -20.83 10.34 -14.17
CA LYS A 206 -19.95 10.13 -15.33
C LYS A 206 -19.24 11.42 -15.71
N LEU A 207 -17.93 11.35 -15.90
CA LEU A 207 -17.13 12.47 -16.36
C LEU A 207 -17.50 12.86 -17.79
N ASN A 208 -17.58 14.16 -18.06
CA ASN A 208 -17.64 14.66 -19.42
C ASN A 208 -16.27 14.60 -20.10
N GLU A 209 -16.19 14.88 -21.40
CA GLU A 209 -14.95 14.79 -22.18
C GLU A 209 -13.84 15.73 -21.68
N LYS A 210 -14.19 16.94 -21.23
CA LYS A 210 -13.23 17.92 -20.71
C LYS A 210 -12.66 17.45 -19.37
N GLU A 211 -13.51 16.98 -18.47
CA GLU A 211 -13.12 16.42 -17.18
C GLU A 211 -12.25 15.17 -17.36
N PHE A 212 -12.62 14.28 -18.28
CA PHE A 212 -11.83 13.10 -18.58
C PHE A 212 -10.47 13.48 -19.18
N THR A 213 -10.41 14.48 -20.06
CA THR A 213 -9.14 15.01 -20.57
C THR A 213 -8.29 15.58 -19.44
N ARG A 214 -8.90 16.29 -18.49
CA ARG A 214 -8.21 16.83 -17.33
C ARG A 214 -7.61 15.73 -16.45
N ILE A 215 -8.37 14.65 -16.20
CA ILE A 215 -7.84 13.51 -15.44
C ILE A 215 -6.66 12.86 -16.15
N LYS A 216 -6.69 12.67 -17.46
CA LYS A 216 -5.55 12.08 -18.19
C LYS A 216 -4.24 12.81 -17.99
N MET A 217 -4.27 14.11 -17.69
CA MET A 217 -3.08 14.90 -17.43
C MET A 217 -2.29 14.45 -16.21
N HIS A 218 -2.90 13.63 -15.27
CA HIS A 218 -2.17 13.17 -14.10
C HIS A 218 -0.91 12.38 -14.47
N VAL A 219 -0.88 11.70 -15.61
CA VAL A 219 0.28 10.94 -16.10
C VAL A 219 1.48 11.85 -16.29
N GLU A 220 1.32 12.93 -17.04
CA GLU A 220 2.37 13.92 -17.30
C GLU A 220 2.71 14.73 -16.06
N LEU A 221 1.69 15.14 -15.30
CA LEU A 221 1.87 15.88 -14.04
C LEU A 221 2.65 15.06 -13.02
N GLY A 222 2.36 13.76 -12.91
CA GLY A 222 3.06 12.83 -12.03
C GLY A 222 4.52 12.66 -12.44
N ALA A 223 4.78 12.45 -13.73
CA ALA A 223 6.15 12.38 -14.25
C ALA A 223 6.91 13.68 -13.97
N ASN A 224 6.27 14.85 -14.18
CA ASN A 224 6.88 16.16 -13.91
C ASN A 224 7.16 16.43 -12.42
N ILE A 225 6.37 15.87 -11.51
CA ILE A 225 6.67 15.92 -10.07
C ILE A 225 7.92 15.10 -9.78
N LEU A 226 7.95 13.85 -10.23
CA LEU A 226 8.97 12.88 -9.85
C LEU A 226 10.33 13.15 -10.51
N THR A 227 10.38 13.68 -11.72
CA THR A 227 11.65 14.09 -12.38
C THR A 227 12.39 15.18 -11.63
N LYS A 228 11.71 15.94 -10.77
CA LYS A 228 12.31 16.99 -9.92
C LYS A 228 12.76 16.45 -8.57
N VAL A 229 12.41 15.23 -8.24
CA VAL A 229 12.79 14.58 -6.97
C VAL A 229 14.12 13.87 -7.19
N ARG A 230 15.09 14.19 -6.33
CA ARG A 230 16.40 13.53 -6.36
C ARG A 230 16.23 12.03 -6.09
N ASP A 231 17.07 11.22 -6.75
CA ASP A 231 17.15 9.77 -6.57
C ASP A 231 15.94 8.95 -7.09
N ILE A 232 15.09 9.51 -7.94
CA ILE A 232 14.14 8.75 -8.74
C ILE A 232 14.71 8.61 -10.15
N GLY A 233 15.11 7.38 -10.51
CA GLY A 233 15.65 7.10 -11.84
C GLY A 233 14.56 7.01 -12.91
N ASP A 234 14.94 7.22 -14.19
CA ASP A 234 14.02 7.22 -15.33
C ASP A 234 13.22 5.91 -15.46
N VAL A 235 13.82 4.78 -15.10
CA VAL A 235 13.15 3.46 -15.17
C VAL A 235 11.98 3.37 -14.20
N SER A 236 12.05 4.03 -13.03
CA SER A 236 10.92 4.14 -12.09
C SER A 236 9.74 4.95 -12.64
N LEU A 237 9.96 5.74 -13.69
CA LEU A 237 8.90 6.56 -14.29
C LEU A 237 8.06 5.78 -15.32
N PHE A 238 8.45 4.58 -15.75
CA PHE A 238 7.63 3.82 -16.69
C PHE A 238 6.25 3.46 -16.14
N PRO A 239 6.07 2.97 -14.90
CA PRO A 239 4.73 2.80 -14.34
C PRO A 239 3.93 4.11 -14.33
N VAL A 240 4.55 5.23 -13.98
CA VAL A 240 3.88 6.54 -13.93
C VAL A 240 3.43 7.01 -15.33
N ARG A 241 4.30 6.87 -16.34
CA ARG A 241 4.06 7.36 -17.69
C ARG A 241 3.19 6.45 -18.55
N GLN A 242 3.11 5.14 -18.22
CA GLN A 242 2.61 4.14 -19.16
C GLN A 242 1.50 3.24 -18.59
N HIS A 243 1.08 3.38 -17.31
CA HIS A 243 0.05 2.49 -16.73
C HIS A 243 -1.31 2.61 -17.42
N HIS A 244 -1.56 3.67 -18.17
CA HIS A 244 -2.75 3.84 -19.01
C HIS A 244 -2.51 3.61 -20.49
N GLU A 245 -1.30 3.23 -20.91
CA GLU A 245 -1.07 2.74 -22.26
C GLU A 245 -1.70 1.37 -22.45
N LYS A 246 -2.08 1.06 -23.69
CA LYS A 246 -2.71 -0.21 -24.06
C LYS A 246 -1.98 -0.82 -25.23
N CYS A 247 -1.71 -2.13 -25.20
CA CYS A 247 -0.98 -2.81 -26.25
C CYS A 247 -1.59 -2.65 -27.65
N ASN A 248 -2.89 -2.38 -27.74
CA ASN A 248 -3.61 -2.08 -28.99
C ASN A 248 -3.52 -0.61 -29.45
N GLY A 249 -2.72 0.23 -28.79
CA GLY A 249 -2.53 1.65 -29.14
C GLY A 249 -3.70 2.58 -28.81
N LYS A 250 -4.74 2.09 -28.12
CA LYS A 250 -5.90 2.91 -27.71
C LYS A 250 -5.75 3.53 -26.32
N GLY A 251 -4.54 3.45 -25.76
CA GLY A 251 -4.17 4.03 -24.47
C GLY A 251 -3.86 5.53 -24.53
N TYR A 252 -3.32 6.06 -23.46
CA TYR A 252 -2.83 7.42 -23.32
C TYR A 252 -1.62 7.47 -22.36
N PRO A 253 -0.76 8.49 -22.37
CA PRO A 253 -0.87 9.74 -23.18
C PRO A 253 -0.34 9.60 -24.61
N ASN A 254 0.60 8.65 -24.88
CA ASN A 254 1.38 8.58 -26.12
C ASN A 254 0.82 7.60 -27.16
N ARG A 255 -0.18 6.78 -26.80
CA ARG A 255 -0.78 5.74 -27.64
C ARG A 255 0.26 4.72 -28.11
N LEU A 256 1.15 4.33 -27.20
CA LEU A 256 2.16 3.31 -27.45
C LEU A 256 1.51 1.96 -27.74
N GLN A 257 2.20 1.10 -28.52
CA GLN A 257 1.70 -0.20 -28.94
C GLN A 257 2.69 -1.30 -28.57
N GLY A 258 2.18 -2.46 -28.17
CA GLY A 258 2.95 -3.67 -28.03
C GLY A 258 4.28 -3.46 -27.30
N ASP A 259 5.40 -3.65 -28.00
CA ASP A 259 6.74 -3.61 -27.40
C ASP A 259 7.29 -2.18 -27.18
N ASP A 260 6.61 -1.15 -27.68
CA ASP A 260 6.94 0.24 -27.33
C ASP A 260 6.60 0.55 -25.86
N ILE A 261 5.72 -0.24 -25.25
CA ILE A 261 5.40 -0.13 -23.83
C ILE A 261 6.43 -0.92 -23.03
N HIS A 262 7.15 -0.24 -22.15
CA HIS A 262 8.11 -0.88 -21.26
C HIS A 262 7.44 -1.94 -20.38
N LYS A 263 8.14 -3.05 -20.06
CA LYS A 263 7.62 -4.14 -19.22
C LYS A 263 6.99 -3.65 -17.92
N PHE A 264 7.58 -2.63 -17.27
CA PHE A 264 7.05 -2.06 -16.03
C PHE A 264 5.74 -1.30 -16.24
N GLY A 265 5.57 -0.64 -17.39
CA GLY A 265 4.30 -0.03 -17.81
C GLY A 265 3.22 -1.07 -18.05
N LYS A 266 3.55 -2.17 -18.75
CA LYS A 266 2.64 -3.30 -18.98
C LYS A 266 2.18 -3.95 -17.65
N ILE A 267 3.11 -4.18 -16.71
CA ILE A 267 2.79 -4.69 -15.37
C ILE A 267 1.87 -3.71 -14.63
N ALA A 268 2.22 -2.42 -14.60
CA ALA A 268 1.42 -1.40 -13.94
C ALA A 268 -0.02 -1.34 -14.48
N SER A 269 -0.20 -1.39 -15.80
CA SER A 269 -1.52 -1.38 -16.45
C SER A 269 -2.41 -2.55 -16.02
N ILE A 270 -1.86 -3.76 -15.95
CA ILE A 270 -2.60 -4.96 -15.50
C ILE A 270 -3.05 -4.81 -14.04
N ILE A 271 -2.12 -4.42 -13.17
CA ILE A 271 -2.37 -4.34 -11.73
C ILE A 271 -3.32 -3.19 -11.39
N ASP A 272 -3.14 -2.01 -12.00
CA ASP A 272 -3.99 -0.85 -11.82
C ASP A 272 -5.45 -1.17 -12.17
N VAL A 273 -5.69 -1.73 -13.35
CA VAL A 273 -7.05 -2.10 -13.78
C VAL A 273 -7.64 -3.18 -12.87
N TYR A 274 -6.86 -4.18 -12.47
CA TYR A 274 -7.34 -5.22 -11.58
C TYR A 274 -7.73 -4.65 -10.21
N ASP A 275 -6.88 -3.83 -9.58
CA ASP A 275 -7.21 -3.19 -8.30
C ASP A 275 -8.42 -2.27 -8.45
N ALA A 276 -8.48 -1.49 -9.53
CA ALA A 276 -9.62 -0.63 -9.81
C ALA A 276 -10.96 -1.37 -9.91
N LEU A 277 -10.97 -2.60 -10.38
CA LEU A 277 -12.17 -3.44 -10.49
C LEU A 277 -12.50 -4.18 -9.19
N THR A 278 -11.50 -4.54 -8.39
CA THR A 278 -11.67 -5.35 -7.18
C THR A 278 -11.79 -4.53 -5.90
N THR A 279 -11.55 -3.23 -5.97
CA THR A 279 -11.68 -2.29 -4.85
C THR A 279 -13.00 -1.51 -4.96
N ARG A 280 -13.71 -1.34 -3.84
CA ARG A 280 -14.96 -0.57 -3.78
C ARG A 280 -14.66 0.92 -3.99
N ARG A 281 -15.34 1.54 -4.95
CA ARG A 281 -15.25 2.97 -5.24
C ARG A 281 -16.53 3.69 -4.85
N SER A 282 -16.49 5.01 -4.72
CA SER A 282 -17.66 5.84 -4.37
C SER A 282 -18.86 5.68 -5.34
N TYR A 283 -18.60 5.20 -6.57
CA TYR A 283 -19.57 5.02 -7.65
C TYR A 283 -19.70 3.58 -8.16
N ALA A 284 -18.94 2.60 -7.60
CA ALA A 284 -18.99 1.21 -8.04
C ALA A 284 -18.62 0.24 -6.90
N ASP A 285 -19.39 -0.83 -6.77
CA ASP A 285 -19.06 -1.91 -5.85
C ASP A 285 -17.88 -2.75 -6.35
N ALA A 286 -17.11 -3.27 -5.40
CA ALA A 286 -16.00 -4.16 -5.67
C ALA A 286 -16.46 -5.43 -6.39
N LYS A 287 -15.81 -5.78 -7.48
CA LYS A 287 -16.07 -7.02 -8.19
C LYS A 287 -15.27 -8.17 -7.57
N LYS A 288 -15.83 -9.36 -7.61
CA LYS A 288 -15.07 -10.57 -7.23
C LYS A 288 -13.89 -10.77 -8.19
N PRO A 289 -12.74 -11.32 -7.71
CA PRO A 289 -11.53 -11.51 -8.53
C PRO A 289 -11.79 -12.16 -9.90
N PHE A 290 -12.56 -13.23 -9.94
CA PHE A 290 -12.92 -13.92 -11.19
C PHE A 290 -13.71 -13.01 -12.15
N SER A 291 -14.66 -12.24 -11.64
CA SER A 291 -15.44 -11.30 -12.47
C SER A 291 -14.57 -10.17 -13.02
N ALA A 292 -13.62 -9.66 -12.23
CA ALA A 292 -12.66 -8.66 -12.68
C ALA A 292 -11.78 -9.19 -13.82
N LEU A 293 -11.23 -10.40 -13.68
CA LEU A 293 -10.43 -11.04 -14.72
C LEU A 293 -11.22 -11.29 -16.00
N ASN A 294 -12.51 -11.68 -15.89
CA ASN A 294 -13.38 -11.84 -17.06
C ASN A 294 -13.63 -10.52 -17.80
N ILE A 295 -13.85 -9.42 -17.07
CA ILE A 295 -13.99 -8.08 -17.68
C ILE A 295 -12.70 -7.72 -18.41
N MET A 296 -11.53 -7.89 -17.74
CA MET A 296 -10.24 -7.57 -18.35
C MET A 296 -9.98 -8.39 -19.61
N LYS A 297 -10.34 -9.66 -19.61
CA LYS A 297 -10.15 -10.56 -20.76
C LYS A 297 -11.08 -10.26 -21.93
N ASN A 298 -12.38 -10.08 -21.67
CA ASN A 298 -13.41 -10.07 -22.70
C ASN A 298 -13.82 -8.67 -23.13
N GLU A 299 -13.86 -7.70 -22.20
CA GLU A 299 -14.28 -6.33 -22.49
C GLU A 299 -13.11 -5.39 -22.79
N MET A 300 -11.88 -5.80 -22.42
CA MET A 300 -10.64 -5.04 -22.64
C MET A 300 -9.64 -5.79 -23.51
N GLU A 301 -10.14 -6.62 -24.44
CA GLU A 301 -9.32 -7.41 -25.34
C GLU A 301 -8.27 -6.59 -26.08
N GLY A 302 -7.03 -7.10 -26.16
CA GLY A 302 -5.88 -6.43 -26.76
C GLY A 302 -5.34 -5.22 -25.98
N SER A 303 -5.92 -4.89 -24.82
CA SER A 303 -5.39 -3.79 -23.98
C SER A 303 -4.13 -4.17 -23.24
N PHE A 304 -3.97 -5.43 -22.87
CA PHE A 304 -2.85 -5.93 -22.07
C PHE A 304 -1.91 -6.78 -22.94
N ASP A 305 -0.70 -6.99 -22.43
CA ASP A 305 0.22 -7.98 -22.96
C ASP A 305 -0.30 -9.37 -22.59
N ASP A 306 -0.59 -10.20 -23.59
CA ASP A 306 -1.28 -11.48 -23.41
C ASP A 306 -0.48 -12.47 -22.54
N GLU A 307 0.85 -12.48 -22.68
CA GLU A 307 1.73 -13.34 -21.89
C GLU A 307 1.74 -12.91 -20.42
N LEU A 308 1.93 -11.62 -20.16
CA LEU A 308 1.92 -11.09 -18.79
C LEU A 308 0.54 -11.24 -18.16
N PHE A 309 -0.53 -10.99 -18.90
CA PHE A 309 -1.89 -11.15 -18.36
C PHE A 309 -2.21 -12.61 -18.03
N THR A 310 -1.81 -13.55 -18.88
CA THR A 310 -1.94 -14.99 -18.60
C THR A 310 -1.16 -15.38 -17.34
N LYS A 311 0.08 -14.92 -17.20
CA LYS A 311 0.89 -15.14 -15.99
C LYS A 311 0.26 -14.51 -14.74
N PHE A 312 -0.40 -13.36 -14.88
CA PHE A 312 -1.12 -12.73 -13.78
C PHE A 312 -2.32 -13.56 -13.31
N ILE A 313 -3.10 -14.13 -14.25
CA ILE A 313 -4.20 -15.05 -13.92
C ILE A 313 -3.65 -16.28 -13.17
N LEU A 314 -2.56 -16.88 -13.65
CA LEU A 314 -1.92 -18.02 -12.99
C LEU A 314 -1.39 -17.67 -11.60
N PHE A 315 -0.77 -16.51 -11.45
CA PHE A 315 -0.31 -15.99 -10.15
C PHE A 315 -1.47 -15.87 -9.14
N LEU A 316 -2.61 -15.35 -9.56
CA LEU A 316 -3.79 -15.27 -8.72
C LEU A 316 -4.42 -16.63 -8.44
N GLY A 317 -4.35 -17.56 -9.39
CA GLY A 317 -4.88 -18.93 -9.27
C GLY A 317 -4.16 -19.81 -8.25
N GLN A 318 -2.86 -19.59 -7.98
CA GLN A 318 -2.10 -20.31 -6.95
C GLN A 318 -2.66 -20.15 -5.52
N ARG A 319 -3.68 -19.30 -5.35
CA ARG A 319 -4.39 -19.06 -4.08
C ARG A 319 -5.53 -20.04 -3.80
N SER A 320 -6.03 -20.73 -4.82
CA SER A 320 -7.25 -21.56 -4.72
C SER A 320 -6.99 -22.98 -4.24
N GLU A 321 -5.73 -23.38 -4.06
CA GLU A 321 -5.38 -24.79 -3.78
C GLU A 321 -4.99 -25.05 -2.30
N LYS A 322 -5.55 -24.27 -1.35
CA LYS A 322 -5.40 -24.61 0.08
C LYS A 322 -6.71 -24.45 0.85
#